data_8e600169e1bff916da05fedeb520ce29
#
_entry.id   8e600169e1bff916da05fedeb520ce29
#
_cell.length_a   1.000
_cell.length_b   1.000
_cell.length_c   1.000
_cell.angle_alpha   90.00
_cell.angle_beta   90.00
_cell.angle_gamma   90.00
#
_symmetry.space_group_name_H-M   'P 1'
#
loop_
_entity.id
_entity.type
_entity.pdbx_description
1 polymer ?
#
loop_
_entity_poly.entity_id
_entity_poly.type
_entity_poly.pdbx_seq_one_letter_code
_entity_poly.pdbx_strand_id
1 'polypeptide(L)'
;GARPVGLHGASSGVVAGVKRPPRVVSGGGPDPIDFGLVGDITGFDEALLGLLLGAGHVPVLACLAADASGQALNVNADIVANQVASALGAAHLVLVTSTPGVLRDVKDPASRLRTLTVAQAKAAIADGTVTGGMIPKLEESIGALADGRVGAIHIVGDVGVGDLVREIETAGAVGTALMA
;
A
#
# COMPACT_ATOMS: atom_id res chain seq x y z
N GLY A 1 12.26 -9.04 21.45
CA GLY A 1 11.69 -7.87 20.77
C GLY A 1 12.05 -7.84 19.29
N ALA A 2 11.39 -7.01 18.50
CA ALA A 2 11.68 -6.85 17.07
C ALA A 2 13.10 -6.28 16.88
N ARG A 3 13.75 -6.65 15.75
CA ARG A 3 15.09 -6.16 15.35
C ARG A 3 14.93 -5.30 14.08
N PRO A 4 14.49 -4.02 14.19
CA PRO A 4 14.20 -3.20 13.02
C PRO A 4 15.49 -2.75 12.32
N VAL A 5 15.42 -2.65 10.97
CA VAL A 5 16.46 -2.07 10.11
C VAL A 5 15.81 -1.02 9.22
N GLY A 6 16.14 0.26 9.45
CA GLY A 6 15.63 1.37 8.63
C GLY A 6 16.34 1.44 7.28
N LEU A 7 15.56 1.50 6.20
CA LEU A 7 16.02 1.52 4.83
C LEU A 7 15.25 2.57 4.00
N HIS A 8 15.87 3.07 2.96
CA HIS A 8 15.22 3.89 1.92
C HIS A 8 15.89 3.63 0.57
N GLY A 9 15.30 4.09 -0.52
CA GLY A 9 15.77 3.78 -1.88
C GLY A 9 17.28 4.03 -2.10
N ALA A 10 17.82 5.11 -1.55
CA ALA A 10 19.27 5.38 -1.63
C ALA A 10 20.11 4.51 -0.69
N SER A 11 19.52 3.74 0.24
CA SER A 11 20.21 2.73 1.04
C SER A 11 20.35 1.46 0.22
N SER A 12 21.53 1.23 -0.32
CA SER A 12 21.84 0.03 -1.15
C SER A 12 20.94 -0.17 -2.38
N GLY A 13 20.18 0.85 -2.80
CA GLY A 13 19.26 0.72 -3.93
C GLY A 13 18.06 -0.20 -3.67
N VAL A 14 17.69 -0.42 -2.40
CA VAL A 14 16.63 -1.37 -2.02
C VAL A 14 15.28 -1.08 -2.66
N VAL A 15 14.98 0.18 -2.99
CA VAL A 15 13.82 0.59 -3.78
C VAL A 15 14.32 1.39 -4.99
N ALA A 16 14.31 0.77 -6.15
CA ALA A 16 14.68 1.43 -7.40
C ALA A 16 13.49 2.20 -7.99
N GLY A 17 13.75 3.33 -8.61
CA GLY A 17 12.72 4.14 -9.23
C GLY A 17 13.24 5.05 -10.34
N VAL A 18 12.30 5.71 -11.00
CA VAL A 18 12.55 6.74 -12.02
C VAL A 18 11.75 7.99 -11.70
N LYS A 19 12.28 9.17 -12.04
CA LYS A 19 11.51 10.41 -11.89
C LYS A 19 10.23 10.31 -12.72
N ARG A 20 9.10 10.60 -12.07
CA ARG A 20 7.80 10.63 -12.75
C ARG A 20 7.77 11.71 -13.83
N PRO A 21 7.39 11.40 -15.07
CA PRO A 21 7.23 12.41 -16.11
C PRO A 21 6.07 13.35 -15.76
N PRO A 22 6.07 14.58 -16.28
CA PRO A 22 4.94 15.49 -16.14
C PRO A 22 3.63 14.85 -16.60
N ARG A 23 2.54 15.07 -15.85
CA ARG A 23 1.21 14.52 -16.15
C ARG A 23 0.15 15.61 -16.11
N VAL A 24 -0.85 15.47 -16.97
CA VAL A 24 -2.13 16.18 -16.82
C VAL A 24 -2.88 15.57 -15.64
N VAL A 25 -3.34 16.42 -14.71
CA VAL A 25 -4.12 15.98 -13.54
C VAL A 25 -5.55 16.43 -13.62
N SER A 26 -6.47 15.60 -13.16
CA SER A 26 -7.88 15.94 -13.10
C SER A 26 -8.10 17.21 -12.26
N GLY A 27 -8.75 18.21 -12.83
CA GLY A 27 -8.97 19.52 -12.19
C GLY A 27 -7.78 20.49 -12.24
N GLY A 28 -6.63 20.12 -12.84
CA GLY A 28 -5.42 20.95 -12.92
C GLY A 28 -5.25 21.75 -14.23
N GLY A 29 -6.21 21.65 -15.15
CA GLY A 29 -6.10 22.27 -16.47
C GLY A 29 -5.48 21.34 -17.53
N PRO A 30 -5.25 21.81 -18.78
CA PRO A 30 -4.78 21.00 -19.89
C PRO A 30 -3.26 20.72 -19.87
N ASP A 31 -2.49 21.49 -19.12
CA ASP A 31 -1.03 21.43 -19.17
C ASP A 31 -0.48 20.36 -18.21
N PRO A 32 0.55 19.57 -18.65
CA PRO A 32 1.22 18.63 -17.77
C PRO A 32 1.96 19.35 -16.64
N ILE A 33 1.79 18.83 -15.42
CA ILE A 33 2.46 19.33 -14.21
C ILE A 33 3.68 18.48 -13.90
N ASP A 34 4.86 19.11 -13.72
CA ASP A 34 6.04 18.45 -13.16
C ASP A 34 5.92 18.45 -11.63
N PHE A 35 5.89 17.24 -11.05
CA PHE A 35 5.80 17.03 -9.59
C PHE A 35 7.16 17.12 -8.88
N GLY A 36 8.21 17.57 -9.54
CA GLY A 36 9.56 17.68 -8.98
C GLY A 36 10.18 16.29 -8.75
N LEU A 37 10.66 16.04 -7.54
CA LEU A 37 11.31 14.77 -7.17
C LEU A 37 10.30 13.69 -6.74
N VAL A 38 9.20 13.55 -7.45
CA VAL A 38 8.27 12.43 -7.32
C VAL A 38 8.70 11.32 -8.27
N GLY A 39 8.70 10.06 -7.78
CA GLY A 39 9.12 8.89 -8.55
C GLY A 39 8.03 7.84 -8.74
N ASP A 40 8.28 6.99 -9.72
CA ASP A 40 7.59 5.71 -9.92
C ASP A 40 8.58 4.58 -9.63
N ILE A 41 8.15 3.54 -8.91
CA ILE A 41 9.00 2.40 -8.55
C ILE A 41 9.22 1.53 -9.78
N THR A 42 10.45 1.07 -9.96
CA THR A 42 10.85 0.14 -11.04
C THR A 42 11.25 -1.23 -10.52
N GLY A 43 11.48 -1.38 -9.21
CA GLY A 43 11.80 -2.66 -8.60
C GLY A 43 12.29 -2.53 -7.16
N PHE A 44 12.54 -3.71 -6.57
CA PHE A 44 13.08 -3.87 -5.21
C PHE A 44 14.28 -4.81 -5.23
N ASP A 45 15.22 -4.62 -4.31
CA ASP A 45 16.24 -5.63 -4.01
C ASP A 45 15.63 -6.71 -3.10
N GLU A 46 14.92 -7.66 -3.74
CA GLU A 46 14.28 -8.79 -3.06
C GLU A 46 15.31 -9.67 -2.32
N ALA A 47 16.54 -9.76 -2.83
CA ALA A 47 17.60 -10.55 -2.22
C ALA A 47 18.04 -9.95 -0.88
N LEU A 48 18.22 -8.62 -0.81
CA LEU A 48 18.55 -7.92 0.43
C LEU A 48 17.40 -8.03 1.43
N LEU A 49 16.15 -7.80 1.00
CA LEU A 49 14.98 -7.91 1.86
C LEU A 49 14.83 -9.33 2.42
N GLY A 50 14.98 -10.35 1.57
CA GLY A 50 14.92 -11.76 1.96
C GLY A 50 16.04 -12.15 2.94
N LEU A 51 17.26 -11.63 2.73
CA LEU A 51 18.39 -11.84 3.64
C LEU A 51 18.09 -11.27 5.05
N LEU A 52 17.61 -10.05 5.12
CA LEU A 52 17.26 -9.40 6.38
C LEU A 52 16.14 -10.14 7.12
N LEU A 53 15.08 -10.51 6.42
CA LEU A 53 13.97 -11.29 6.97
C LEU A 53 14.45 -12.66 7.46
N GLY A 54 15.26 -13.38 6.66
CA GLY A 54 15.82 -14.68 7.03
C GLY A 54 16.76 -14.63 8.23
N ALA A 55 17.41 -13.48 8.47
CA ALA A 55 18.23 -13.23 9.66
C ALA A 55 17.42 -12.75 10.87
N GLY A 56 16.07 -12.71 10.78
CA GLY A 56 15.17 -12.31 11.86
C GLY A 56 15.11 -10.80 12.08
N HIS A 57 15.48 -10.01 11.08
CA HIS A 57 15.28 -8.56 11.09
C HIS A 57 13.92 -8.18 10.53
N VAL A 58 13.46 -6.97 10.90
CA VAL A 58 12.25 -6.33 10.36
C VAL A 58 12.69 -5.15 9.49
N PRO A 59 12.71 -5.27 8.14
CA PRO A 59 12.98 -4.13 7.27
C PRO A 59 11.89 -3.06 7.44
N VAL A 60 12.30 -1.81 7.66
CA VAL A 60 11.42 -0.64 7.78
C VAL A 60 11.75 0.30 6.63
N LEU A 61 10.93 0.28 5.58
CA LEU A 61 11.14 1.06 4.36
C LEU A 61 10.52 2.44 4.48
N ALA A 62 11.30 3.48 4.22
CA ALA A 62 10.77 4.82 3.97
C ALA A 62 10.17 4.88 2.54
N CYS A 63 9.22 5.79 2.32
CA CYS A 63 8.56 6.00 1.02
C CYS A 63 9.45 6.78 0.05
N LEU A 64 10.69 6.33 -0.13
CA LEU A 64 11.72 6.91 -0.99
C LEU A 64 12.31 5.83 -1.89
N ALA A 65 12.25 6.06 -3.20
CA ALA A 65 13.03 5.31 -4.17
C ALA A 65 14.34 6.04 -4.50
N ALA A 66 15.25 5.39 -5.19
CA ALA A 66 16.40 6.03 -5.81
C ALA A 66 16.44 5.74 -7.30
N ASP A 67 16.86 6.73 -8.10
CA ASP A 67 17.16 6.50 -9.51
C ASP A 67 18.61 5.97 -9.69
N ALA A 68 18.97 5.70 -10.94
CA ALA A 68 20.30 5.18 -11.28
C ALA A 68 21.46 6.12 -10.89
N SER A 69 21.20 7.40 -10.66
CA SER A 69 22.19 8.38 -10.20
C SER A 69 22.31 8.42 -8.66
N GLY A 70 21.43 7.73 -7.95
CA GLY A 70 21.31 7.80 -6.49
C GLY A 70 20.43 8.96 -5.99
N GLN A 71 19.76 9.70 -6.90
CA GLN A 71 18.82 10.76 -6.51
C GLN A 71 17.60 10.13 -5.82
N ALA A 72 17.31 10.59 -4.59
CA ALA A 72 16.12 10.18 -3.87
C ALA A 72 14.85 10.77 -4.50
N LEU A 73 13.84 9.92 -4.66
CA LEU A 73 12.53 10.25 -5.24
C LEU A 73 11.44 9.93 -4.22
N ASN A 74 10.54 10.88 -4.00
CA ASN A 74 9.38 10.67 -3.15
C ASN A 74 8.36 9.76 -3.84
N VAL A 75 7.89 8.72 -3.14
CA VAL A 75 6.90 7.76 -3.66
C VAL A 75 5.73 7.66 -2.68
N ASN A 76 4.53 7.45 -3.19
CA ASN A 76 3.36 7.21 -2.37
C ASN A 76 3.53 5.93 -1.52
N ALA A 77 3.23 6.02 -0.21
CA ALA A 77 3.40 4.92 0.73
C ALA A 77 2.55 3.68 0.41
N ASP A 78 1.31 3.89 -0.05
CA ASP A 78 0.42 2.79 -0.43
C ASP A 78 0.99 2.04 -1.66
N ILE A 79 1.59 2.77 -2.61
CA ILE A 79 2.26 2.15 -3.78
C ILE A 79 3.46 1.32 -3.32
N VAL A 80 4.32 1.86 -2.44
CA VAL A 80 5.47 1.10 -1.89
C VAL A 80 4.98 -0.16 -1.19
N ALA A 81 3.97 -0.04 -0.31
CA ALA A 81 3.45 -1.16 0.46
C ALA A 81 2.85 -2.27 -0.43
N ASN A 82 2.01 -1.91 -1.40
CA ASN A 82 1.40 -2.88 -2.31
C ASN A 82 2.47 -3.56 -3.19
N GLN A 83 3.41 -2.80 -3.75
CA GLN A 83 4.42 -3.37 -4.63
C GLN A 83 5.46 -4.23 -3.90
N VAL A 84 5.91 -3.84 -2.69
CA VAL A 84 6.81 -4.68 -1.90
C VAL A 84 6.11 -5.96 -1.42
N ALA A 85 4.83 -5.87 -1.05
CA ALA A 85 4.04 -7.05 -0.70
C ALA A 85 3.93 -8.03 -1.87
N SER A 86 3.67 -7.53 -3.09
CA SER A 86 3.66 -8.34 -4.31
C SER A 86 5.05 -8.92 -4.61
N ALA A 87 6.12 -8.13 -4.53
CA ALA A 87 7.49 -8.59 -4.79
C ALA A 87 7.88 -9.74 -3.86
N LEU A 88 7.56 -9.64 -2.58
CA LEU A 88 7.89 -10.65 -1.57
C LEU A 88 6.88 -11.81 -1.47
N GLY A 89 5.79 -11.78 -2.21
CA GLY A 89 4.72 -12.79 -2.12
C GLY A 89 4.08 -12.84 -0.73
N ALA A 90 3.74 -11.69 -0.16
CA ALA A 90 3.24 -11.58 1.20
C ALA A 90 1.88 -12.28 1.36
N ALA A 91 1.73 -13.10 2.40
CA ALA A 91 0.45 -13.72 2.74
C ALA A 91 -0.60 -12.64 3.11
N HIS A 92 -0.16 -11.59 3.80
CA HIS A 92 -1.01 -10.49 4.25
C HIS A 92 -0.31 -9.15 4.06
N LEU A 93 -1.03 -8.16 3.53
CA LEU A 93 -0.66 -6.76 3.58
C LEU A 93 -1.62 -6.03 4.50
N VAL A 94 -1.12 -5.27 5.48
CA VAL A 94 -1.95 -4.47 6.38
C VAL A 94 -1.68 -3.00 6.13
N LEU A 95 -2.69 -2.27 5.67
CA LEU A 95 -2.67 -0.82 5.46
C LEU A 95 -3.32 -0.14 6.66
N VAL A 96 -2.52 0.53 7.48
CA VAL A 96 -3.02 1.31 8.61
C VAL A 96 -3.39 2.72 8.15
N THR A 97 -4.62 3.15 8.41
CA THR A 97 -5.18 4.40 7.94
C THR A 97 -5.94 5.13 9.05
N SER A 98 -6.37 6.36 8.80
CA SER A 98 -7.18 7.15 9.75
C SER A 98 -8.66 6.74 9.83
N THR A 99 -9.10 5.82 8.96
CA THR A 99 -10.47 5.30 8.96
C THR A 99 -10.49 3.84 9.43
N PRO A 100 -11.56 3.37 10.08
CA PRO A 100 -11.62 2.01 10.64
C PRO A 100 -11.69 0.91 9.57
N GLY A 101 -11.57 1.25 8.32
CA GLY A 101 -11.69 0.38 7.14
C GLY A 101 -12.47 1.06 6.04
N VAL A 102 -13.02 0.29 5.12
CA VAL A 102 -13.92 0.77 4.05
C VAL A 102 -15.32 0.94 4.62
N LEU A 103 -15.88 2.15 4.54
CA LEU A 103 -17.21 2.48 5.05
C LEU A 103 -18.20 2.63 3.89
N ARG A 104 -19.45 2.22 4.09
CA ARG A 104 -20.57 2.54 3.17
C ARG A 104 -20.96 4.01 3.26
N ASP A 105 -20.94 4.56 4.45
CA ASP A 105 -21.13 5.97 4.73
C ASP A 105 -19.95 6.46 5.56
N VAL A 106 -19.20 7.41 5.01
CA VAL A 106 -17.99 7.98 5.66
C VAL A 106 -18.33 8.64 7.01
N LYS A 107 -19.59 9.04 7.22
CA LYS A 107 -20.06 9.66 8.46
C LYS A 107 -20.49 8.64 9.53
N ASP A 108 -20.66 7.38 9.14
CA ASP A 108 -21.07 6.30 10.05
C ASP A 108 -19.99 5.22 10.16
N PRO A 109 -19.18 5.22 11.22
CA PRO A 109 -18.17 4.16 11.45
C PRO A 109 -18.76 2.75 11.57
N ALA A 110 -20.05 2.63 11.95
CA ALA A 110 -20.73 1.33 12.05
C ALA A 110 -21.10 0.75 10.68
N SER A 111 -21.05 1.56 9.61
CA SER A 111 -21.30 1.14 8.23
C SER A 111 -20.10 0.38 7.60
N ARG A 112 -19.08 0.03 8.38
CA ARG A 112 -17.86 -0.62 7.91
C ARG A 112 -18.15 -1.96 7.22
N LEU A 113 -17.61 -2.11 6.03
CA LEU A 113 -17.60 -3.36 5.27
C LEU A 113 -16.50 -4.25 5.83
N ARG A 114 -16.85 -5.38 6.42
CA ARG A 114 -15.89 -6.27 7.07
C ARG A 114 -15.00 -7.00 6.06
N THR A 115 -15.61 -7.44 4.98
CA THR A 115 -14.90 -8.15 3.90
C THR A 115 -15.38 -7.65 2.54
N LEU A 116 -14.49 -7.61 1.56
CA LEU A 116 -14.78 -7.28 0.18
C LEU A 116 -14.03 -8.25 -0.73
N THR A 117 -14.70 -8.73 -1.76
CA THR A 117 -14.01 -9.30 -2.92
C THR A 117 -13.55 -8.17 -3.84
N VAL A 118 -12.61 -8.48 -4.74
CA VAL A 118 -12.17 -7.55 -5.79
C VAL A 118 -13.37 -7.04 -6.60
N ALA A 119 -14.33 -7.91 -6.93
CA ALA A 119 -15.52 -7.53 -7.66
C ALA A 119 -16.41 -6.54 -6.88
N GLN A 120 -16.62 -6.79 -5.59
CA GLN A 120 -17.39 -5.91 -4.72
C GLN A 120 -16.69 -4.55 -4.50
N ALA A 121 -15.37 -4.54 -4.38
CA ALA A 121 -14.60 -3.30 -4.26
C ALA A 121 -14.71 -2.44 -5.52
N LYS A 122 -14.59 -3.05 -6.71
CA LYS A 122 -14.82 -2.35 -8.00
C LYS A 122 -16.23 -1.80 -8.12
N ALA A 123 -17.24 -2.57 -7.72
CA ALA A 123 -18.64 -2.11 -7.72
C ALA A 123 -18.84 -0.92 -6.77
N ALA A 124 -18.28 -0.98 -5.55
CA ALA A 124 -18.39 0.09 -4.57
C ALA A 124 -17.68 1.40 -4.98
N ILE A 125 -16.64 1.32 -5.81
CA ILE A 125 -16.03 2.48 -6.44
C ILE A 125 -16.97 3.03 -7.54
N ALA A 126 -17.49 2.16 -8.39
CA ALA A 126 -18.30 2.55 -9.55
C ALA A 126 -19.65 3.16 -9.16
N ASP A 127 -20.28 2.69 -8.09
CA ASP A 127 -21.58 3.18 -7.60
C ASP A 127 -21.46 4.39 -6.64
N GLY A 128 -20.22 4.83 -6.32
CA GLY A 128 -19.94 5.98 -5.47
C GLY A 128 -20.09 5.71 -3.97
N THR A 129 -20.24 4.46 -3.55
CA THR A 129 -20.19 4.07 -2.12
C THR A 129 -18.83 4.42 -1.53
N VAL A 130 -17.75 4.14 -2.28
CA VAL A 130 -16.39 4.52 -1.90
C VAL A 130 -16.02 5.84 -2.57
N THR A 131 -15.49 6.78 -1.79
CA THR A 131 -15.16 8.15 -2.26
C THR A 131 -13.80 8.61 -1.77
N GLY A 132 -13.30 9.71 -2.36
CA GLY A 132 -12.10 10.41 -1.89
C GLY A 132 -10.83 9.57 -1.89
N GLY A 133 -10.02 9.71 -0.86
CA GLY A 133 -8.72 9.03 -0.73
C GLY A 133 -8.78 7.51 -0.60
N MET A 134 -9.96 6.92 -0.36
CA MET A 134 -10.13 5.47 -0.31
C MET A 134 -10.13 4.84 -1.71
N ILE A 135 -10.54 5.57 -2.75
CA ILE A 135 -10.54 5.08 -4.14
C ILE A 135 -9.15 4.63 -4.57
N PRO A 136 -8.12 5.51 -4.61
CA PRO A 136 -6.78 5.09 -5.04
C PRO A 136 -6.21 3.98 -4.18
N LYS A 137 -6.49 3.96 -2.87
CA LYS A 137 -6.05 2.88 -1.97
C LYS A 137 -6.65 1.52 -2.36
N LEU A 138 -7.94 1.46 -2.69
CA LEU A 138 -8.59 0.24 -3.17
C LEU A 138 -8.10 -0.15 -4.58
N GLU A 139 -7.91 0.80 -5.49
CA GLU A 139 -7.40 0.54 -6.84
C GLU A 139 -6.01 -0.10 -6.81
N GLU A 140 -5.08 0.44 -6.02
CA GLU A 140 -3.74 -0.14 -5.82
C GLU A 140 -3.83 -1.54 -5.19
N SER A 141 -4.69 -1.71 -4.18
CA SER A 141 -4.90 -3.00 -3.52
C SER A 141 -5.51 -4.05 -4.46
N ILE A 142 -6.46 -3.66 -5.30
CA ILE A 142 -7.05 -4.53 -6.34
C ILE A 142 -5.97 -4.97 -7.32
N GLY A 143 -5.08 -4.05 -7.75
CA GLY A 143 -3.94 -4.36 -8.61
C GLY A 143 -3.02 -5.43 -8.00
N ALA A 144 -2.62 -5.23 -6.75
CA ALA A 144 -1.73 -6.16 -6.03
C ALA A 144 -2.35 -7.57 -5.83
N LEU A 145 -3.67 -7.64 -5.60
CA LEU A 145 -4.38 -8.92 -5.50
C LEU A 145 -4.55 -9.63 -6.86
N ALA A 146 -4.72 -8.85 -7.93
CA ALA A 146 -4.92 -9.41 -9.28
C ALA A 146 -3.69 -10.21 -9.77
N ASP A 147 -2.50 -9.87 -9.30
CA ASP A 147 -1.26 -10.59 -9.60
C ASP A 147 -1.17 -11.95 -8.88
N GLY A 148 -2.07 -12.22 -7.93
CA GLY A 148 -2.14 -13.47 -7.15
C GLY A 148 -0.94 -13.72 -6.23
N ARG A 149 -0.08 -12.72 -6.04
CA ARG A 149 1.13 -12.81 -5.21
C ARG A 149 0.89 -12.41 -3.75
N VAL A 150 -0.16 -11.63 -3.49
CA VAL A 150 -0.60 -11.25 -2.14
C VAL A 150 -1.85 -12.03 -1.78
N GLY A 151 -1.87 -12.66 -0.60
CA GLY A 151 -2.98 -13.51 -0.18
C GLY A 151 -4.24 -12.73 0.22
N ALA A 152 -4.07 -11.69 1.03
CA ALA A 152 -5.14 -10.79 1.45
C ALA A 152 -4.58 -9.40 1.79
N ILE A 153 -5.42 -8.37 1.63
CA ILE A 153 -5.09 -6.99 2.02
C ILE A 153 -6.09 -6.51 3.05
N HIS A 154 -5.57 -6.00 4.17
CA HIS A 154 -6.38 -5.51 5.29
C HIS A 154 -6.24 -4.00 5.41
N ILE A 155 -7.35 -3.29 5.42
CA ILE A 155 -7.40 -1.84 5.66
C ILE A 155 -7.95 -1.64 7.07
N VAL A 156 -7.10 -1.14 7.97
CA VAL A 156 -7.43 -0.97 9.38
C VAL A 156 -7.15 0.46 9.83
N GLY A 157 -7.81 0.90 10.87
CA GLY A 157 -7.53 2.19 11.51
C GLY A 157 -7.61 2.06 13.02
N ASP A 158 -6.93 2.97 13.71
CA ASP A 158 -6.99 3.12 15.17
C ASP A 158 -6.72 1.81 15.94
N VAL A 159 -5.64 1.11 15.53
CA VAL A 159 -5.32 -0.23 16.04
C VAL A 159 -4.68 -0.19 17.42
N GLY A 160 -5.19 -1.02 18.32
CA GLY A 160 -4.63 -1.29 19.63
C GLY A 160 -3.73 -2.54 19.65
N VAL A 161 -3.25 -2.87 20.85
CA VAL A 161 -2.43 -4.07 21.05
C VAL A 161 -3.23 -5.34 20.73
N GLY A 162 -2.69 -6.17 19.85
CA GLY A 162 -3.31 -7.43 19.43
C GLY A 162 -4.31 -7.31 18.27
N ASP A 163 -4.69 -6.10 17.87
CA ASP A 163 -5.69 -5.90 16.82
C ASP A 163 -5.22 -6.41 15.45
N LEU A 164 -3.94 -6.21 15.11
CA LEU A 164 -3.39 -6.71 13.84
C LEU A 164 -3.40 -8.24 13.79
N VAL A 165 -3.07 -8.89 14.89
CA VAL A 165 -3.12 -10.37 14.97
C VAL A 165 -4.56 -10.84 14.79
N ARG A 166 -5.49 -10.23 15.51
CA ARG A 166 -6.92 -10.57 15.42
C ARG A 166 -7.50 -10.34 14.02
N GLU A 167 -7.07 -9.28 13.32
CA GLU A 167 -7.48 -9.00 11.94
C GLU A 167 -6.96 -10.04 10.96
N ILE A 168 -5.71 -10.51 11.13
CA ILE A 168 -5.10 -11.53 10.28
C ILE A 168 -5.73 -12.91 10.54
N GLU A 169 -5.95 -13.27 11.82
CA GLU A 169 -6.58 -14.53 12.21
C GLU A 169 -8.07 -14.60 11.82
N THR A 170 -8.75 -13.46 11.86
CA THR A 170 -10.18 -13.36 11.51
C THR A 170 -10.41 -12.15 10.63
N ALA A 171 -10.49 -12.37 9.33
CA ALA A 171 -10.67 -11.34 8.31
C ALA A 171 -11.86 -10.42 8.63
N GLY A 172 -11.62 -9.11 8.68
CA GLY A 172 -12.62 -8.11 8.99
C GLY A 172 -13.04 -8.02 10.46
N ALA A 173 -12.26 -8.61 11.38
CA ALA A 173 -12.51 -8.48 12.82
C ALA A 173 -12.32 -7.06 13.32
N VAL A 174 -11.33 -6.35 12.79
CA VAL A 174 -10.96 -4.98 13.18
C VAL A 174 -11.17 -4.01 12.04
N GLY A 175 -10.75 -4.37 10.83
CA GLY A 175 -10.77 -3.56 9.63
C GLY A 175 -11.68 -4.08 8.52
N THR A 176 -11.26 -3.84 7.30
CA THR A 176 -11.82 -4.42 6.08
C THR A 176 -10.78 -5.31 5.43
N ALA A 177 -11.09 -6.59 5.25
CA ALA A 177 -10.26 -7.51 4.50
C ALA A 177 -10.69 -7.55 3.03
N LEU A 178 -9.76 -7.30 2.12
CA LEU A 178 -9.93 -7.41 0.67
C LEU A 178 -9.28 -8.72 0.21
N MET A 179 -10.03 -9.52 -0.53
CA MET A 179 -9.62 -10.85 -1.02
C MET A 179 -9.91 -10.99 -2.51
N ALA A 180 -9.18 -11.88 -3.17
CA ALA A 180 -9.36 -12.19 -4.59
C ALA A 180 -10.76 -12.75 -4.91
#